data_8708f93996fcfb5fe716173565aad804
#
_entry.id   8708f93996fcfb5fe716173565aad804
#
_cell.length_a   1.000
_cell.length_b   1.000
_cell.length_c   1.000
_cell.angle_alpha   90.00
_cell.angle_beta   90.00
_cell.angle_gamma   90.00
#
_symmetry.space_group_name_H-M   'P 1'
#
loop_
_entity.id
_entity.type
_entity.pdbx_description
1 polymer ?
#
loop_
_entity_poly.entity_id
_entity_poly.type
_entity_poly.pdbx_seq_one_letter_code
_entity_poly.pdbx_strand_id
1 'polypeptide(L)'
;MIDPRRLRVLRALADHGTVTAAAAALHLTPSAVSQQLAALESEAGHPLLLRKGRRVSLTPAGSLLVAHAHVVAAELERAQATLDALASGSAGRVAVAAFASAITQVVAPALAALKERSIELSVRDAEGHESVRLLLDGEIDVAITEEHRATDRFTRFPLYTEPFDVVLPPGHLLTGPVDLAALADEDWVVTLPGNPLRDVVEMACAQAGFTPRIRHTSDDFRAIQALVDAGAGVALAPRNAVRGVPVAGVAPLRRVVAAVRRGSEDHPLISAVLEQLQR
;
A
#
# COMPACT_ATOMS: atom_id res chain seq x y z
N MET A 1 -35.33 3.47 5.85
CA MET A 1 -34.17 4.38 5.63
C MET A 1 -32.93 3.56 5.98
N ILE A 2 -31.89 3.62 5.16
CA ILE A 2 -30.65 2.87 5.39
C ILE A 2 -29.89 3.49 6.56
N ASP A 3 -29.53 2.68 7.58
CA ASP A 3 -28.76 3.11 8.74
C ASP A 3 -27.24 3.21 8.39
N PRO A 4 -26.59 4.37 8.54
CA PRO A 4 -25.15 4.54 8.27
C PRO A 4 -24.25 3.57 9.07
N ARG A 5 -24.66 3.19 10.28
CA ARG A 5 -23.91 2.20 11.09
C ARG A 5 -23.86 0.85 10.42
N ARG A 6 -24.95 0.44 9.76
CA ARG A 6 -25.04 -0.82 9.01
C ARG A 6 -24.28 -0.75 7.69
N LEU A 7 -24.25 0.43 7.04
CA LEU A 7 -23.38 0.65 5.88
C LEU A 7 -21.91 0.43 6.23
N ARG A 8 -21.46 0.91 7.41
CA ARG A 8 -20.11 0.67 7.92
C ARG A 8 -19.80 -0.82 8.06
N VAL A 9 -20.78 -1.64 8.50
CA VAL A 9 -20.62 -3.09 8.63
C VAL A 9 -20.51 -3.77 7.26
N LEU A 10 -21.32 -3.36 6.29
CA LEU A 10 -21.24 -3.88 4.92
C LEU A 10 -19.90 -3.52 4.26
N ARG A 11 -19.43 -2.29 4.46
CA ARG A 11 -18.11 -1.84 4.00
C ARG A 11 -17.00 -2.72 4.60
N ALA A 12 -16.99 -2.89 5.92
CA ALA A 12 -15.99 -3.73 6.58
C ALA A 12 -15.99 -5.18 6.07
N LEU A 13 -17.16 -5.75 5.79
CA LEU A 13 -17.24 -7.08 5.16
C LEU A 13 -16.62 -7.09 3.75
N ALA A 14 -16.88 -6.06 2.96
CA ALA A 14 -16.27 -5.92 1.63
C ALA A 14 -14.75 -5.77 1.71
N ASP A 15 -14.27 -5.00 2.69
CA ASP A 15 -12.86 -4.68 2.87
C ASP A 15 -12.05 -5.88 3.39
N HIS A 16 -12.60 -6.65 4.32
CA HIS A 16 -11.91 -7.76 4.99
C HIS A 16 -12.30 -9.16 4.48
N GLY A 17 -13.27 -9.26 3.58
CA GLY A 17 -13.63 -10.49 2.86
C GLY A 17 -14.39 -11.54 3.68
N THR A 18 -14.38 -11.50 5.00
CA THR A 18 -15.10 -12.46 5.86
C THR A 18 -15.81 -11.77 7.03
N VAL A 19 -16.92 -12.38 7.49
CA VAL A 19 -17.64 -11.87 8.67
C VAL A 19 -16.79 -11.82 9.91
N THR A 20 -15.90 -12.80 10.10
CA THR A 20 -14.99 -12.84 11.26
C THR A 20 -13.95 -11.73 11.22
N ALA A 21 -13.35 -11.47 10.06
CA ALA A 21 -12.37 -10.40 9.90
C ALA A 21 -13.01 -9.01 10.01
N ALA A 22 -14.21 -8.82 9.41
CA ALA A 22 -14.99 -7.59 9.59
C ALA A 22 -15.39 -7.35 11.06
N ALA A 23 -15.74 -8.40 11.79
CA ALA A 23 -16.07 -8.31 13.20
C ALA A 23 -14.87 -7.87 14.04
N ALA A 24 -13.69 -8.44 13.78
CA ALA A 24 -12.45 -8.03 14.43
C ALA A 24 -12.11 -6.55 14.15
N ALA A 25 -12.19 -6.10 12.89
CA ALA A 25 -11.91 -4.73 12.49
C ALA A 25 -12.88 -3.70 13.12
N LEU A 26 -14.13 -4.13 13.40
CA LEU A 26 -15.15 -3.28 14.01
C LEU A 26 -15.25 -3.43 15.53
N HIS A 27 -14.43 -4.28 16.16
CA HIS A 27 -14.55 -4.65 17.58
C HIS A 27 -15.93 -5.18 17.96
N LEU A 28 -16.53 -5.98 17.07
CA LEU A 28 -17.84 -6.60 17.23
C LEU A 28 -17.71 -8.13 17.27
N THR A 29 -18.82 -8.81 17.64
CA THR A 29 -18.92 -10.27 17.50
C THR A 29 -19.37 -10.64 16.09
N PRO A 30 -18.98 -11.81 15.54
CA PRO A 30 -19.47 -12.27 14.23
C PRO A 30 -20.99 -12.39 14.15
N SER A 31 -21.66 -12.71 15.25
CA SER A 31 -23.12 -12.74 15.32
C SER A 31 -23.74 -11.34 15.19
N ALA A 32 -23.16 -10.34 15.85
CA ALA A 32 -23.61 -8.95 15.75
C ALA A 32 -23.43 -8.42 14.32
N VAL A 33 -22.29 -8.69 13.67
CA VAL A 33 -22.07 -8.35 12.25
C VAL A 33 -23.12 -9.01 11.36
N SER A 34 -23.40 -10.31 11.55
CA SER A 34 -24.40 -11.03 10.76
C SER A 34 -25.81 -10.46 10.94
N GLN A 35 -26.18 -10.07 12.15
CA GLN A 35 -27.47 -9.43 12.45
C GLN A 35 -27.59 -8.06 11.78
N GLN A 36 -26.53 -7.23 11.87
CA GLN A 36 -26.51 -5.91 11.24
C GLN A 36 -26.62 -6.00 9.71
N LEU A 37 -25.95 -6.98 9.08
CA LEU A 37 -26.05 -7.22 7.65
C LEU A 37 -27.43 -7.68 7.22
N ALA A 38 -28.08 -8.59 7.96
CA ALA A 38 -29.44 -9.02 7.69
C ALA A 38 -30.45 -7.87 7.83
N ALA A 39 -30.28 -7.03 8.85
CA ALA A 39 -31.10 -5.84 9.02
C ALA A 39 -30.91 -4.84 7.87
N LEU A 40 -29.69 -4.67 7.37
CA LEU A 40 -29.39 -3.82 6.22
C LEU A 40 -30.05 -4.33 4.93
N GLU A 41 -30.03 -5.65 4.69
CA GLU A 41 -30.75 -6.26 3.55
C GLU A 41 -32.25 -5.97 3.61
N SER A 42 -32.84 -6.07 4.82
CA SER A 42 -34.25 -5.73 5.04
C SER A 42 -34.55 -4.24 4.79
N GLU A 43 -33.66 -3.33 5.23
CA GLU A 43 -33.80 -1.88 5.00
C GLU A 43 -33.63 -1.49 3.53
N ALA A 44 -32.68 -2.13 2.86
CA ALA A 44 -32.40 -1.89 1.45
C ALA A 44 -33.46 -2.50 0.52
N GLY A 45 -34.25 -3.46 1.02
CA GLY A 45 -35.26 -4.20 0.23
C GLY A 45 -34.67 -5.13 -0.84
N HIS A 46 -33.35 -5.37 -0.78
CA HIS A 46 -32.62 -6.19 -1.73
C HIS A 46 -31.61 -7.11 -1.03
N PRO A 47 -31.42 -8.35 -1.51
CA PRO A 47 -30.32 -9.18 -1.05
C PRO A 47 -28.99 -8.54 -1.44
N LEU A 48 -28.14 -8.28 -0.45
CA LEU A 48 -26.83 -7.67 -0.62
C LEU A 48 -25.69 -8.70 -0.62
N LEU A 49 -25.99 -9.91 -0.08
CA LEU A 49 -25.02 -10.96 0.13
C LEU A 49 -25.46 -12.28 -0.53
N LEU A 50 -24.49 -12.97 -1.12
CA LEU A 50 -24.60 -14.35 -1.59
C LEU A 50 -23.87 -15.25 -0.60
N ARG A 51 -24.56 -16.27 -0.06
CA ARG A 51 -23.98 -17.27 0.85
C ARG A 51 -23.75 -18.57 0.10
N LYS A 52 -22.48 -18.99 -0.04
CA LYS A 52 -22.08 -20.30 -0.58
C LYS A 52 -21.34 -21.07 0.50
N GLY A 53 -22.04 -21.89 1.28
CA GLY A 53 -21.47 -22.59 2.43
C GLY A 53 -20.94 -21.61 3.48
N ARG A 54 -19.62 -21.67 3.76
CA ARG A 54 -18.95 -20.75 4.69
C ARG A 54 -18.46 -19.44 4.06
N ARG A 55 -18.57 -19.28 2.74
CA ARG A 55 -18.15 -18.07 2.03
C ARG A 55 -19.32 -17.12 1.84
N VAL A 56 -19.04 -15.84 2.05
CA VAL A 56 -19.96 -14.74 1.82
C VAL A 56 -19.35 -13.85 0.74
N SER A 57 -20.14 -13.52 -0.30
CA SER A 57 -19.74 -12.59 -1.36
C SER A 57 -20.86 -11.57 -1.56
N LEU A 58 -20.51 -10.42 -2.14
CA LEU A 58 -21.49 -9.37 -2.46
C LEU A 58 -22.35 -9.77 -3.68
N THR A 59 -23.61 -9.36 -3.67
CA THR A 59 -24.44 -9.30 -4.88
C THR A 59 -24.07 -8.03 -5.69
N PRO A 60 -24.55 -7.86 -6.94
CA PRO A 60 -24.43 -6.59 -7.64
C PRO A 60 -25.02 -5.41 -6.85
N ALA A 61 -26.16 -5.60 -6.16
CA ALA A 61 -26.76 -4.60 -5.28
C ALA A 61 -25.86 -4.31 -4.05
N GLY A 62 -25.24 -5.35 -3.47
CA GLY A 62 -24.28 -5.22 -2.40
C GLY A 62 -23.05 -4.40 -2.82
N SER A 63 -22.49 -4.69 -4.00
CA SER A 63 -21.34 -3.94 -4.53
C SER A 63 -21.68 -2.47 -4.79
N LEU A 64 -22.86 -2.19 -5.33
CA LEU A 64 -23.34 -0.81 -5.52
C LEU A 64 -23.46 -0.09 -4.18
N LEU A 65 -24.06 -0.74 -3.18
CA LEU A 65 -24.23 -0.11 -1.86
C LEU A 65 -22.91 0.09 -1.11
N VAL A 66 -21.92 -0.80 -1.31
CA VAL A 66 -20.55 -0.62 -0.80
C VAL A 66 -19.91 0.64 -1.38
N ALA A 67 -20.06 0.90 -2.69
CA ALA A 67 -19.53 2.12 -3.30
C ALA A 67 -20.10 3.40 -2.62
N HIS A 68 -21.40 3.42 -2.37
CA HIS A 68 -22.03 4.51 -1.61
C HIS A 68 -21.57 4.56 -0.15
N ALA A 69 -21.34 3.41 0.49
CA ALA A 69 -20.84 3.35 1.86
C ALA A 69 -19.46 3.98 2.02
N HIS A 70 -18.58 3.81 1.02
CA HIS A 70 -17.27 4.49 1.01
C HIS A 70 -17.43 6.01 0.93
N VAL A 71 -18.29 6.52 0.05
CA VAL A 71 -18.52 7.97 -0.09
C VAL A 71 -19.10 8.57 1.21
N VAL A 72 -20.09 7.91 1.82
CA VAL A 72 -20.66 8.38 3.09
C VAL A 72 -19.62 8.40 4.21
N ALA A 73 -18.77 7.38 4.28
CA ALA A 73 -17.72 7.33 5.28
C ALA A 73 -16.69 8.44 5.08
N ALA A 74 -16.24 8.67 3.84
CA ALA A 74 -15.32 9.75 3.50
C ALA A 74 -15.88 11.13 3.87
N GLU A 75 -17.19 11.35 3.66
CA GLU A 75 -17.83 12.62 4.02
C GLU A 75 -17.90 12.84 5.54
N LEU A 76 -18.18 11.78 6.31
CA LEU A 76 -18.16 11.87 7.78
C LEU A 76 -16.74 12.12 8.32
N GLU A 77 -15.73 11.50 7.73
CA GLU A 77 -14.32 11.74 8.05
C GLU A 77 -13.91 13.18 7.72
N ARG A 78 -14.36 13.71 6.56
CA ARG A 78 -14.15 15.11 6.17
C ARG A 78 -14.78 16.09 7.17
N ALA A 79 -16.00 15.82 7.59
CA ALA A 79 -16.69 16.65 8.59
C ALA A 79 -15.94 16.65 9.93
N GLN A 80 -15.47 15.50 10.39
CA GLN A 80 -14.68 15.40 11.62
C GLN A 80 -13.36 16.17 11.50
N ALA A 81 -12.62 15.98 10.42
CA ALA A 81 -11.36 16.69 10.19
C ALA A 81 -11.55 18.23 10.16
N THR A 82 -12.66 18.71 9.60
CA THR A 82 -13.01 20.14 9.59
C THR A 82 -13.26 20.67 11.02
N LEU A 83 -13.95 19.88 11.84
CA LEU A 83 -14.20 20.24 13.23
C LEU A 83 -12.92 20.25 14.07
N ASP A 84 -12.05 19.27 13.85
CA ASP A 84 -10.75 19.15 14.54
C ASP A 84 -9.81 20.33 14.15
N ALA A 85 -9.79 20.70 12.88
CA ALA A 85 -9.07 21.87 12.38
C ALA A 85 -9.56 23.17 13.03
N LEU A 86 -10.87 23.33 13.14
CA LEU A 86 -11.47 24.50 13.82
C LEU A 86 -11.09 24.54 15.31
N ALA A 87 -11.08 23.39 15.98
CA ALA A 87 -10.75 23.29 17.40
C ALA A 87 -9.26 23.55 17.70
N SER A 88 -8.36 23.12 16.82
CA SER A 88 -6.91 23.22 16.98
C SER A 88 -6.31 24.52 16.45
N GLY A 89 -7.07 25.33 15.71
CA GLY A 89 -6.54 26.51 15.02
C GLY A 89 -5.49 26.18 13.94
N SER A 90 -5.38 24.91 13.57
CA SER A 90 -4.50 24.41 12.49
C SER A 90 -5.32 24.16 11.23
N ALA A 91 -4.64 24.07 10.07
CA ALA A 91 -5.33 23.64 8.84
C ALA A 91 -5.80 22.18 8.91
N GLY A 92 -5.25 21.39 9.85
CA GLY A 92 -5.62 20.01 10.13
C GLY A 92 -4.43 19.04 9.97
N ARG A 93 -4.73 17.76 10.23
CA ARG A 93 -3.73 16.66 10.22
C ARG A 93 -4.05 15.65 9.12
N VAL A 94 -3.01 15.14 8.46
CA VAL A 94 -3.09 14.02 7.51
C VAL A 94 -2.10 12.94 7.94
N ALA A 95 -2.57 11.70 8.02
CA ALA A 95 -1.74 10.54 8.35
C ALA A 95 -1.31 9.82 7.06
N VAL A 96 -0.01 9.65 6.87
CA VAL A 96 0.58 8.98 5.71
C VAL A 96 1.35 7.74 6.17
N ALA A 97 1.14 6.61 5.51
CA ALA A 97 2.03 5.47 5.64
C ALA A 97 2.80 5.25 4.33
N ALA A 98 4.08 4.94 4.46
CA ALA A 98 4.96 4.71 3.31
C ALA A 98 6.15 3.84 3.73
N PHE A 99 6.71 3.08 2.80
CA PHE A 99 7.95 2.35 3.02
C PHE A 99 9.17 3.30 3.04
N ALA A 100 10.25 2.91 3.71
CA ALA A 100 11.40 3.76 4.06
C ALA A 100 11.98 4.56 2.88
N SER A 101 12.12 3.95 1.68
CA SER A 101 12.66 4.67 0.51
C SER A 101 11.69 5.74 -0.01
N ALA A 102 10.38 5.52 0.04
CA ALA A 102 9.39 6.54 -0.34
C ALA A 102 9.31 7.66 0.71
N ILE A 103 9.48 7.35 2.01
CA ILE A 103 9.59 8.39 3.04
C ILE A 103 10.73 9.34 2.68
N THR A 104 11.88 8.80 2.35
CA THR A 104 13.07 9.62 2.02
C THR A 104 12.86 10.42 0.73
N GLN A 105 12.29 9.80 -0.30
CA GLN A 105 12.24 10.35 -1.65
C GLN A 105 11.12 11.39 -1.85
N VAL A 106 9.93 11.14 -1.30
CA VAL A 106 8.76 11.99 -1.57
C VAL A 106 8.08 12.53 -0.31
N VAL A 107 8.01 11.75 0.79
CA VAL A 107 7.26 12.19 1.98
C VAL A 107 7.99 13.27 2.77
N ALA A 108 9.30 13.12 2.99
CA ALA A 108 10.08 14.10 3.75
C ALA A 108 10.16 15.46 3.05
N PRO A 109 10.37 15.56 1.72
CA PRO A 109 10.23 16.81 0.98
C PRO A 109 8.82 17.43 1.09
N ALA A 110 7.77 16.62 0.92
CA ALA A 110 6.39 17.07 1.04
C ALA A 110 6.07 17.60 2.44
N LEU A 111 6.55 16.91 3.50
CA LEU A 111 6.40 17.36 4.88
C LEU A 111 7.02 18.73 5.10
N ALA A 112 8.21 18.97 4.54
CA ALA A 112 8.88 20.27 4.66
C ALA A 112 8.05 21.40 4.00
N ALA A 113 7.49 21.14 2.81
CA ALA A 113 6.66 22.11 2.09
C ALA A 113 5.29 22.37 2.78
N LEU A 114 4.72 21.36 3.42
CA LEU A 114 3.42 21.46 4.09
C LEU A 114 3.47 22.22 5.43
N LYS A 115 4.63 22.32 6.06
CA LYS A 115 4.81 23.15 7.27
C LYS A 115 4.42 24.61 7.04
N GLU A 116 4.70 25.15 5.86
CA GLU A 116 4.34 26.53 5.51
C GLU A 116 2.82 26.72 5.36
N ARG A 117 2.08 25.63 5.13
CA ARG A 117 0.62 25.64 4.99
C ARG A 117 -0.14 25.30 6.27
N SER A 118 0.56 25.18 7.41
CA SER A 118 0.01 24.78 8.70
C SER A 118 -0.72 23.43 8.68
N ILE A 119 -0.36 22.55 7.75
CA ILE A 119 -0.87 21.17 7.68
C ILE A 119 0.10 20.27 8.46
N GLU A 120 -0.42 19.58 9.46
CA GLU A 120 0.33 18.58 10.22
C GLU A 120 0.34 17.26 9.45
N LEU A 121 1.53 16.79 9.05
CA LEU A 121 1.70 15.48 8.44
C LEU A 121 2.27 14.50 9.46
N SER A 122 1.53 13.45 9.79
CA SER A 122 2.07 12.33 10.56
C SER A 122 2.49 11.20 9.63
N VAL A 123 3.71 10.68 9.83
CA VAL A 123 4.30 9.68 8.95
C VAL A 123 4.51 8.39 9.73
N ARG A 124 4.08 7.27 9.13
CA ARG A 124 4.29 5.92 9.65
C ARG A 124 5.08 5.12 8.62
N ASP A 125 6.17 4.49 9.06
CA ASP A 125 6.90 3.51 8.24
C ASP A 125 6.09 2.22 8.19
N ALA A 126 5.72 1.79 6.98
CA ALA A 126 4.95 0.58 6.75
C ALA A 126 5.16 0.08 5.31
N GLU A 127 5.35 -1.22 5.17
CA GLU A 127 5.42 -1.87 3.87
C GLU A 127 4.07 -1.86 3.14
N GLY A 128 4.09 -2.01 1.80
CA GLY A 128 2.92 -1.78 0.95
C GLY A 128 1.66 -2.54 1.35
N HIS A 129 1.78 -3.80 1.82
CA HIS A 129 0.62 -4.58 2.27
C HIS A 129 0.04 -4.08 3.61
N GLU A 130 0.89 -3.58 4.50
CA GLU A 130 0.47 -3.00 5.78
C GLU A 130 -0.17 -1.63 5.56
N SER A 131 0.43 -0.75 4.75
CA SER A 131 -0.14 0.56 4.45
C SER A 131 -1.51 0.48 3.78
N VAL A 132 -1.74 -0.51 2.90
CA VAL A 132 -3.06 -0.77 2.32
C VAL A 132 -4.09 -1.17 3.40
N ARG A 133 -3.70 -2.02 4.35
CA ARG A 133 -4.57 -2.40 5.47
C ARG A 133 -4.91 -1.21 6.36
N LEU A 134 -3.90 -0.43 6.76
CA LEU A 134 -4.09 0.78 7.57
C LEU A 134 -5.03 1.80 6.89
N LEU A 135 -4.93 1.93 5.57
CA LEU A 135 -5.82 2.80 4.79
C LEU A 135 -7.26 2.30 4.80
N LEU A 136 -7.48 0.97 4.69
CA LEU A 136 -8.81 0.36 4.77
C LEU A 136 -9.44 0.52 6.16
N ASP A 137 -8.63 0.34 7.21
CA ASP A 137 -9.06 0.45 8.61
C ASP A 137 -9.30 1.91 9.04
N GLY A 138 -8.90 2.90 8.20
CA GLY A 138 -9.06 4.33 8.51
C GLY A 138 -8.02 4.86 9.50
N GLU A 139 -6.94 4.11 9.74
CA GLU A 139 -5.84 4.55 10.61
C GLU A 139 -4.93 5.59 9.94
N ILE A 140 -4.94 5.63 8.61
CA ILE A 140 -4.22 6.60 7.79
C ILE A 140 -5.13 7.15 6.68
N ASP A 141 -4.71 8.27 6.09
CA ASP A 141 -5.43 8.97 5.02
C ASP A 141 -4.82 8.70 3.65
N VAL A 142 -3.50 8.56 3.59
CA VAL A 142 -2.74 8.32 2.38
C VAL A 142 -1.79 7.14 2.58
N ALA A 143 -1.83 6.16 1.69
CA ALA A 143 -0.87 5.06 1.63
C ALA A 143 0.04 5.24 0.42
N ILE A 144 1.36 5.20 0.60
CA ILE A 144 2.30 5.10 -0.51
C ILE A 144 2.68 3.63 -0.66
N THR A 145 2.34 3.08 -1.83
CA THR A 145 2.45 1.64 -2.10
C THR A 145 2.77 1.39 -3.57
N GLU A 146 3.02 0.14 -3.93
CA GLU A 146 3.15 -0.27 -5.31
C GLU A 146 1.79 -0.29 -6.02
N GLU A 147 1.78 0.10 -7.31
CA GLU A 147 0.55 0.24 -8.11
C GLU A 147 -0.31 -1.03 -8.11
N HIS A 148 0.27 -2.21 -8.18
CA HIS A 148 -0.45 -3.50 -8.25
C HIS A 148 -1.19 -3.87 -6.96
N ARG A 149 -0.85 -3.26 -5.83
CA ARG A 149 -1.50 -3.51 -4.53
C ARG A 149 -2.73 -2.65 -4.30
N ALA A 150 -2.83 -1.54 -4.98
CA ALA A 150 -3.99 -0.67 -4.87
C ALA A 150 -5.17 -1.27 -5.65
N THR A 151 -6.24 -1.62 -4.93
CA THR A 151 -7.47 -2.20 -5.49
C THR A 151 -8.44 -1.11 -5.96
N ASP A 152 -9.57 -1.50 -6.56
CA ASP A 152 -10.64 -0.58 -7.00
C ASP A 152 -11.32 0.19 -5.85
N ARG A 153 -10.96 -0.11 -4.60
CA ARG A 153 -11.44 0.62 -3.41
C ARG A 153 -10.70 1.94 -3.18
N PHE A 154 -9.60 2.15 -3.88
CA PHE A 154 -8.73 3.30 -3.76
C PHE A 154 -8.71 4.12 -5.02
N THR A 155 -8.61 5.44 -4.87
CA THR A 155 -8.15 6.34 -5.92
C THR A 155 -6.64 6.42 -5.87
N ARG A 156 -5.98 6.29 -7.03
CA ARG A 156 -4.52 6.18 -7.17
C ARG A 156 -3.95 7.39 -7.86
N PHE A 157 -2.85 7.87 -7.33
CA PHE A 157 -2.10 9.01 -7.88
C PHE A 157 -0.66 8.55 -8.15
N PRO A 158 -0.24 8.45 -9.41
CA PRO A 158 1.14 8.08 -9.74
C PRO A 158 2.13 9.06 -9.13
N LEU A 159 3.19 8.53 -8.50
CA LEU A 159 4.27 9.33 -7.93
C LEU A 159 5.53 9.21 -8.78
N TYR A 160 6.08 8.01 -8.89
CA TYR A 160 7.29 7.75 -9.68
C TYR A 160 7.39 6.30 -10.12
N THR A 161 8.27 6.08 -11.10
CA THR A 161 8.68 4.74 -11.53
C THR A 161 10.17 4.60 -11.29
N GLU A 162 10.57 3.48 -10.72
CA GLU A 162 11.94 3.23 -10.30
C GLU A 162 12.44 1.91 -10.90
N PRO A 163 13.55 1.92 -11.68
CA PRO A 163 14.18 0.70 -12.14
C PRO A 163 14.97 0.03 -11.03
N PHE A 164 15.22 -1.27 -11.19
CA PHE A 164 16.09 -2.05 -10.33
C PHE A 164 17.50 -2.10 -10.92
N ASP A 165 18.48 -2.05 -10.05
CA ASP A 165 19.89 -2.25 -10.36
C ASP A 165 20.40 -3.53 -9.70
N VAL A 166 21.42 -4.13 -10.32
CA VAL A 166 22.15 -5.28 -9.76
C VAL A 166 23.17 -4.76 -8.78
N VAL A 167 23.17 -5.30 -7.58
CA VAL A 167 24.18 -5.04 -6.54
C VAL A 167 25.22 -6.16 -6.58
N LEU A 168 26.46 -5.81 -6.84
CA LEU A 168 27.57 -6.74 -6.96
C LEU A 168 28.59 -6.51 -5.83
N PRO A 169 29.24 -7.58 -5.31
CA PRO A 169 30.28 -7.42 -4.31
C PRO A 169 31.51 -6.69 -4.89
N PRO A 170 32.31 -6.01 -4.06
CA PRO A 170 33.56 -5.38 -4.51
C PRO A 170 34.47 -6.37 -5.21
N GLY A 171 34.98 -5.99 -6.36
CA GLY A 171 35.89 -6.83 -7.15
C GLY A 171 35.19 -7.90 -8.00
N HIS A 172 33.88 -7.87 -8.12
CA HIS A 172 33.14 -8.76 -9.03
C HIS A 172 33.61 -8.58 -10.47
N LEU A 173 33.63 -9.68 -11.27
CA LEU A 173 34.14 -9.68 -12.64
C LEU A 173 33.25 -8.89 -13.62
N LEU A 174 31.93 -8.87 -13.34
CA LEU A 174 30.96 -8.13 -14.17
C LEU A 174 31.01 -6.66 -13.79
N THR A 175 31.12 -5.79 -14.81
CA THR A 175 31.12 -4.33 -14.67
C THR A 175 30.24 -3.71 -15.73
N GLY A 176 29.49 -2.64 -15.39
CA GLY A 176 28.53 -2.02 -16.31
C GLY A 176 27.17 -2.74 -16.33
N PRO A 177 26.36 -2.56 -17.38
CA PRO A 177 25.06 -3.21 -17.47
C PRO A 177 25.17 -4.74 -17.45
N VAL A 178 24.46 -5.40 -16.53
CA VAL A 178 24.57 -6.84 -16.25
C VAL A 178 23.37 -7.58 -16.82
N ASP A 179 23.63 -8.61 -17.61
CA ASP A 179 22.61 -9.59 -17.96
C ASP A 179 22.33 -10.48 -16.74
N LEU A 180 21.09 -10.54 -16.30
CA LEU A 180 20.70 -11.33 -15.12
C LEU A 180 21.03 -12.83 -15.30
N ALA A 181 20.99 -13.36 -16.52
CA ALA A 181 21.34 -14.75 -16.78
C ALA A 181 22.79 -15.09 -16.38
N ALA A 182 23.69 -14.11 -16.39
CA ALA A 182 25.08 -14.28 -15.96
C ALA A 182 25.23 -14.47 -14.45
N LEU A 183 24.16 -14.25 -13.67
CA LEU A 183 24.13 -14.39 -12.21
C LEU A 183 23.41 -15.66 -11.74
N ALA A 184 23.13 -16.60 -12.64
CA ALA A 184 22.36 -17.82 -12.34
C ALA A 184 23.01 -18.71 -11.28
N ASP A 185 24.36 -18.74 -11.24
CA ASP A 185 25.13 -19.57 -10.31
C ASP A 185 25.53 -18.83 -9.03
N GLU A 186 25.17 -17.54 -8.89
CA GLU A 186 25.49 -16.74 -7.71
C GLU A 186 24.55 -17.06 -6.54
N ASP A 187 25.05 -16.78 -5.32
CA ASP A 187 24.19 -16.72 -4.12
C ASP A 187 23.47 -15.36 -4.08
N TRP A 188 22.22 -15.35 -3.64
CA TRP A 188 21.37 -14.17 -3.66
C TRP A 188 21.00 -13.68 -2.27
N VAL A 189 21.02 -12.35 -2.13
CA VAL A 189 20.47 -11.61 -0.99
C VAL A 189 19.19 -10.94 -1.47
N VAL A 190 18.03 -11.30 -0.89
CA VAL A 190 16.72 -10.78 -1.32
C VAL A 190 15.89 -10.31 -0.13
N THR A 191 14.73 -9.70 -0.40
CA THR A 191 13.78 -9.33 0.66
C THR A 191 13.10 -10.55 1.28
N LEU A 192 12.48 -10.38 2.45
CA LEU A 192 11.77 -11.44 3.18
C LEU A 192 10.56 -11.97 2.38
N PRO A 193 10.14 -13.22 2.64
CA PRO A 193 8.89 -13.75 2.07
C PRO A 193 7.70 -12.86 2.43
N GLY A 194 6.87 -12.54 1.44
CA GLY A 194 5.72 -11.63 1.59
C GLY A 194 6.03 -10.16 1.28
N ASN A 195 7.30 -9.77 1.20
CA ASN A 195 7.66 -8.47 0.65
C ASN A 195 7.42 -8.46 -0.88
N PRO A 196 6.73 -7.45 -1.44
CA PRO A 196 6.41 -7.40 -2.87
C PRO A 196 7.63 -7.34 -3.77
N LEU A 197 8.73 -6.80 -3.29
CA LEU A 197 9.96 -6.70 -4.09
C LEU A 197 10.64 -8.06 -4.29
N ARG A 198 10.37 -9.02 -3.41
CA ARG A 198 10.80 -10.41 -3.62
C ARG A 198 10.19 -11.00 -4.88
N ASP A 199 8.89 -10.80 -5.09
CA ASP A 199 8.19 -11.29 -6.28
C ASP A 199 8.77 -10.68 -7.56
N VAL A 200 9.16 -9.39 -7.51
CA VAL A 200 9.82 -8.71 -8.63
C VAL A 200 11.18 -9.35 -8.94
N VAL A 201 11.99 -9.64 -7.94
CA VAL A 201 13.30 -10.27 -8.11
C VAL A 201 13.16 -11.69 -8.65
N GLU A 202 12.30 -12.51 -8.04
CA GLU A 202 12.08 -13.89 -8.47
C GLU A 202 11.52 -13.96 -9.90
N MET A 203 10.61 -13.05 -10.26
CA MET A 203 10.08 -12.96 -11.63
C MET A 203 11.16 -12.54 -12.64
N ALA A 204 12.01 -11.58 -12.29
CA ALA A 204 13.11 -11.14 -13.15
C ALA A 204 14.12 -12.28 -13.40
N CYS A 205 14.48 -13.03 -12.35
CA CYS A 205 15.34 -14.21 -12.48
C CYS A 205 14.69 -15.31 -13.32
N ALA A 206 13.40 -15.56 -13.12
CA ALA A 206 12.66 -16.55 -13.94
C ALA A 206 12.59 -16.16 -15.41
N GLN A 207 12.41 -14.88 -15.73
CA GLN A 207 12.47 -14.37 -17.11
C GLN A 207 13.88 -14.49 -17.72
N ALA A 208 14.93 -14.41 -16.89
CA ALA A 208 16.31 -14.65 -17.28
C ALA A 208 16.66 -16.16 -17.34
N GLY A 209 15.70 -17.05 -17.05
CA GLY A 209 15.84 -18.51 -17.23
C GLY A 209 16.36 -19.27 -16.01
N PHE A 210 16.37 -18.68 -14.81
CA PHE A 210 16.84 -19.35 -13.61
C PHE A 210 16.00 -19.01 -12.37
N THR A 211 16.18 -19.81 -11.30
CA THR A 211 15.65 -19.54 -9.96
C THR A 211 16.79 -19.11 -9.06
N PRO A 212 16.71 -17.96 -8.36
CA PRO A 212 17.81 -17.48 -7.54
C PRO A 212 18.07 -18.39 -6.33
N ARG A 213 19.34 -18.69 -6.07
CA ARG A 213 19.78 -19.45 -4.87
C ARG A 213 19.84 -18.51 -3.67
N ILE A 214 18.72 -18.35 -2.98
CA ILE A 214 18.58 -17.40 -1.87
C ILE A 214 19.31 -17.93 -0.64
N ARG A 215 20.31 -17.19 -0.15
CA ARG A 215 21.09 -17.49 1.06
C ARG A 215 20.78 -16.56 2.21
N HIS A 216 20.50 -15.29 1.92
CA HIS A 216 20.28 -14.25 2.92
C HIS A 216 19.02 -13.46 2.60
N THR A 217 18.38 -12.95 3.64
CA THR A 217 17.15 -12.13 3.49
C THR A 217 17.18 -10.93 4.42
N SER A 218 16.74 -9.77 3.90
CA SER A 218 16.50 -8.55 4.67
C SER A 218 15.53 -7.64 3.93
N ASP A 219 14.65 -6.91 4.63
CA ASP A 219 13.82 -5.85 4.04
C ASP A 219 14.51 -4.48 4.09
N ASP A 220 15.64 -4.36 4.80
CA ASP A 220 16.46 -3.16 4.82
C ASP A 220 17.49 -3.20 3.69
N PHE A 221 17.38 -2.30 2.72
CA PHE A 221 18.31 -2.20 1.58
C PHE A 221 19.73 -1.82 1.99
N ARG A 222 19.93 -1.13 3.13
CA ARG A 222 21.25 -0.86 3.67
C ARG A 222 21.91 -2.15 4.17
N ALA A 223 21.12 -3.03 4.81
CA ALA A 223 21.58 -4.35 5.22
C ALA A 223 21.87 -5.24 4.00
N ILE A 224 21.01 -5.22 2.97
CA ILE A 224 21.25 -5.93 1.70
C ILE A 224 22.58 -5.46 1.08
N GLN A 225 22.78 -4.15 0.95
CA GLN A 225 24.04 -3.58 0.43
C GLN A 225 25.25 -4.04 1.25
N ALA A 226 25.16 -3.98 2.58
CA ALA A 226 26.26 -4.38 3.45
C ALA A 226 26.60 -5.88 3.36
N LEU A 227 25.59 -6.75 3.22
CA LEU A 227 25.77 -8.18 2.99
C LEU A 227 26.46 -8.45 1.66
N VAL A 228 26.04 -7.77 0.60
CA VAL A 228 26.69 -7.90 -0.72
C VAL A 228 28.11 -7.35 -0.67
N ASP A 229 28.35 -6.20 -0.06
CA ASP A 229 29.68 -5.61 0.09
C ASP A 229 30.63 -6.54 0.90
N ALA A 230 30.08 -7.37 1.78
CA ALA A 230 30.84 -8.40 2.52
C ALA A 230 31.06 -9.70 1.73
N GLY A 231 30.59 -9.80 0.48
CA GLY A 231 30.75 -10.98 -0.38
C GLY A 231 29.73 -12.10 -0.12
N ALA A 232 28.58 -11.78 0.49
CA ALA A 232 27.53 -12.79 0.78
C ALA A 232 26.71 -13.21 -0.44
N GLY A 233 26.97 -12.63 -1.61
CA GLY A 233 26.27 -12.90 -2.86
C GLY A 233 25.94 -11.61 -3.62
N VAL A 234 24.95 -11.69 -4.52
CA VAL A 234 24.45 -10.58 -5.33
C VAL A 234 23.04 -10.22 -4.93
N ALA A 235 22.55 -9.03 -5.33
CA ALA A 235 21.18 -8.64 -5.12
C ALA A 235 20.62 -7.87 -6.34
N LEU A 236 19.30 -7.76 -6.40
CA LEU A 236 18.58 -6.89 -7.32
C LEU A 236 17.64 -6.01 -6.49
N ALA A 237 17.83 -4.69 -6.57
CA ALA A 237 17.14 -3.76 -5.69
C ALA A 237 16.82 -2.43 -6.40
N PRO A 238 15.85 -1.65 -5.89
CA PRO A 238 15.53 -0.35 -6.45
C PRO A 238 16.76 0.56 -6.51
N ARG A 239 16.97 1.21 -7.66
CA ARG A 239 18.16 2.04 -7.96
C ARG A 239 18.48 3.08 -6.90
N ASN A 240 17.46 3.76 -6.38
CA ASN A 240 17.65 4.84 -5.39
C ASN A 240 17.91 4.32 -3.96
N ALA A 241 17.78 3.00 -3.74
CA ALA A 241 17.96 2.39 -2.43
C ALA A 241 19.38 1.79 -2.23
N VAL A 242 20.10 1.53 -3.33
CA VAL A 242 21.39 0.82 -3.32
C VAL A 242 22.41 1.47 -4.27
N ARG A 243 23.67 1.07 -4.12
CA ARG A 243 24.72 1.33 -5.11
C ARG A 243 24.87 0.09 -5.98
N GLY A 244 24.27 0.15 -7.15
CA GLY A 244 24.25 -0.96 -8.09
C GLY A 244 24.72 -0.56 -9.50
N VAL A 245 24.71 -1.53 -10.39
CA VAL A 245 24.93 -1.35 -11.82
C VAL A 245 23.62 -1.68 -12.57
N PRO A 246 23.34 -1.02 -13.70
CA PRO A 246 22.09 -1.26 -14.44
C PRO A 246 21.95 -2.71 -14.90
N VAL A 247 20.71 -3.20 -14.96
CA VAL A 247 20.37 -4.44 -15.66
C VAL A 247 20.51 -4.21 -17.17
N ALA A 248 21.12 -5.13 -17.89
CA ALA A 248 21.17 -5.12 -19.34
C ALA A 248 19.79 -5.42 -19.92
N GLY A 249 19.39 -4.67 -20.96
CA GLY A 249 18.08 -4.84 -21.60
C GLY A 249 16.95 -4.19 -20.79
N VAL A 250 15.87 -4.94 -20.56
CA VAL A 250 14.67 -4.44 -19.85
C VAL A 250 14.84 -4.66 -18.36
N ALA A 251 15.13 -3.60 -17.62
CA ALA A 251 15.21 -3.66 -16.16
C ALA A 251 13.80 -3.86 -15.54
N PRO A 252 13.68 -4.64 -14.48
CA PRO A 252 12.47 -4.66 -13.66
C PRO A 252 12.15 -3.26 -13.13
N LEU A 253 10.87 -2.97 -13.03
CA LEU A 253 10.39 -1.64 -12.62
C LEU A 253 9.44 -1.75 -11.43
N ARG A 254 9.57 -0.82 -10.49
CA ARG A 254 8.58 -0.56 -9.45
C ARG A 254 7.83 0.72 -9.78
N ARG A 255 6.50 0.63 -9.88
CA ARG A 255 5.62 1.81 -9.98
C ARG A 255 5.04 2.12 -8.64
N VAL A 256 5.29 3.32 -8.16
CA VAL A 256 4.87 3.78 -6.84
C VAL A 256 3.75 4.80 -7.00
N VAL A 257 2.70 4.60 -6.20
CA VAL A 257 1.51 5.45 -6.19
C VAL A 257 1.18 5.90 -4.78
N ALA A 258 0.57 7.07 -4.64
CA ALA A 258 -0.21 7.42 -3.47
C ALA A 258 -1.63 6.89 -3.66
N ALA A 259 -2.14 6.17 -2.69
CA ALA A 259 -3.50 5.65 -2.67
C ALA A 259 -4.29 6.31 -1.54
N VAL A 260 -5.52 6.72 -1.84
CA VAL A 260 -6.47 7.25 -0.86
C VAL A 260 -7.78 6.47 -0.95
N ARG A 261 -8.58 6.43 0.12
CA ARG A 261 -9.91 5.82 0.06
C ARG A 261 -10.75 6.53 -0.99
N ARG A 262 -11.50 5.76 -1.77
CA ARG A 262 -12.41 6.34 -2.78
C ARG A 262 -13.39 7.31 -2.13
N GLY A 263 -13.52 8.50 -2.69
CA GLY A 263 -14.32 9.61 -2.17
C GLY A 263 -13.58 10.53 -1.20
N SER A 264 -12.34 10.21 -0.81
CA SER A 264 -11.49 11.10 0.01
C SER A 264 -10.54 11.95 -0.83
N GLU A 265 -10.46 11.74 -2.13
CA GLU A 265 -9.57 12.44 -3.07
C GLU A 265 -9.80 13.95 -3.09
N ASP A 266 -11.05 14.40 -2.93
CA ASP A 266 -11.43 15.81 -2.94
C ASP A 266 -11.34 16.47 -1.55
N HIS A 267 -10.88 15.76 -0.52
CA HIS A 267 -10.69 16.34 0.80
C HIS A 267 -9.55 17.38 0.74
N PRO A 268 -9.78 18.65 1.14
CA PRO A 268 -8.82 19.75 0.92
C PRO A 268 -7.41 19.45 1.47
N LEU A 269 -7.33 18.82 2.65
CA LEU A 269 -6.03 18.47 3.25
C LEU A 269 -5.34 17.33 2.50
N ILE A 270 -6.10 16.30 2.09
CA ILE A 270 -5.55 15.16 1.34
C ILE A 270 -5.08 15.64 -0.03
N SER A 271 -5.88 16.45 -0.73
CA SER A 271 -5.52 17.04 -2.02
C SER A 271 -4.24 17.87 -1.91
N ALA A 272 -4.11 18.71 -0.86
CA ALA A 272 -2.90 19.49 -0.62
C ALA A 272 -1.66 18.63 -0.37
N VAL A 273 -1.81 17.49 0.32
CA VAL A 273 -0.73 16.52 0.53
C VAL A 273 -0.37 15.83 -0.78
N LEU A 274 -1.36 15.35 -1.55
CA LEU A 274 -1.14 14.69 -2.84
C LEU A 274 -0.41 15.59 -3.84
N GLU A 275 -0.75 16.87 -3.89
CA GLU A 275 -0.04 17.86 -4.71
C GLU A 275 1.45 17.98 -4.35
N GLN A 276 1.81 17.89 -3.08
CA GLN A 276 3.20 17.96 -2.65
C GLN A 276 3.95 16.65 -2.88
N LEU A 277 3.28 15.51 -2.77
CA LEU A 277 3.87 14.19 -3.04
C LEU A 277 4.18 13.96 -4.52
N GLN A 278 3.48 14.65 -5.43
CA GLN A 278 3.64 14.54 -6.88
C GLN A 278 4.68 15.53 -7.49
N ARG A 279 5.27 16.39 -6.69
CA ARG A 279 6.32 17.35 -7.09
C ARG A 279 7.71 16.75 -7.03
#